data_3b6edd4209765f378ac91663ee6cc886
#
_entry.id   3b6edd4209765f378ac91663ee6cc886
#
_cell.length_a   1.000
_cell.length_b   1.000
_cell.length_c   1.000
_cell.angle_alpha   90.00
_cell.angle_beta   90.00
_cell.angle_gamma   90.00
#
_symmetry.space_group_name_H-M   'P 1'
#
loop_
_entity.id
_entity.type
_entity.pdbx_description
1 polymer ?
#
loop_
_entity_poly.entity_id
_entity_poly.type
_entity_poly.pdbx_seq_one_letter_code
_entity_poly.pdbx_strand_id
1 'polypeptide(L)'
;MVGLADICLLFEVHQPLRLNRNFNLDAVMRRDISLREIEEIYFDHRVNREIFMRVSERCYLPASRIILEQIDKFRKEKKPFKVSFSISGVFLEQCERWNPDLIEIFRQMVETGCVELLSQTYYHSLASLNSLDRSEFPEQIEMHRQTIKEMFNYTPNVFENTECLYNNDIARTVEGMGFKAIVTEGADRILGWRSPNFVYRASGSSISVLLRNYRLSDDIGFRFTSTQWDQWPLTADKYAVWLAHTYGQVIVLFLDYETFGEHYWADSGILEFLRWLPEEVSKWENLCWSTPSEAVQKYPPCGIIDVPPDRTISWADVERDMSAWLSNPQQNISFNILNEVGLIVKELNNPHLLRIWRYLQTSDHFYYMYTKGGESGIVHDSFNPYGSPDEAFVAYMAVLLDFEARCKAEAIKPEAKYRRLLRRVPADRGFRFFYGFASPTGIVANSLEEFYEALKRVSIESIIFHIERGDFERWVLSVIGDDELASRLASLPKMWRKKDELRRALLNLLEERIKELRGLSGSGNQ
;
A
#
# COMPACT_ATOMS: atom_id res chain seq x y z
N MET A 1 4.26 -10.66 39.10
CA MET A 1 3.56 -9.43 38.67
C MET A 1 3.52 -9.46 37.14
N VAL A 2 2.32 -9.43 36.55
CA VAL A 2 2.16 -9.24 35.12
C VAL A 2 2.61 -7.79 34.83
N GLY A 3 3.60 -7.61 33.94
CA GLY A 3 4.11 -6.27 33.60
C GLY A 3 3.02 -5.44 32.90
N LEU A 4 3.29 -4.15 32.76
CA LEU A 4 2.43 -3.24 31.96
C LEU A 4 2.47 -3.68 30.50
N ALA A 5 1.30 -3.89 29.87
CA ALA A 5 1.17 -4.23 28.47
C ALA A 5 0.40 -3.13 27.72
N ASP A 6 0.97 -2.68 26.60
CA ASP A 6 0.33 -1.77 25.67
C ASP A 6 -0.48 -2.56 24.64
N ILE A 7 -1.72 -2.16 24.41
CA ILE A 7 -2.60 -2.77 23.41
C ILE A 7 -2.62 -1.83 22.20
N CYS A 8 -2.19 -2.34 21.06
CA CYS A 8 -2.33 -1.69 19.77
C CYS A 8 -3.52 -2.33 19.02
N LEU A 9 -4.64 -1.63 18.96
CA LEU A 9 -5.81 -2.04 18.17
C LEU A 9 -5.72 -1.41 16.80
N LEU A 10 -5.62 -2.25 15.77
CA LEU A 10 -5.44 -1.84 14.39
C LEU A 10 -6.55 -2.40 13.51
N PHE A 11 -6.96 -1.62 12.53
CA PHE A 11 -7.94 -2.03 11.54
C PHE A 11 -7.38 -1.86 10.12
N GLU A 12 -7.50 -2.90 9.30
CA GLU A 12 -7.40 -2.80 7.84
C GLU A 12 -8.74 -2.32 7.31
N VAL A 13 -8.71 -1.32 6.43
CA VAL A 13 -9.91 -0.72 5.83
C VAL A 13 -9.74 -0.72 4.31
N HIS A 14 -10.37 -1.69 3.67
CA HIS A 14 -10.26 -1.85 2.23
C HIS A 14 -11.58 -2.29 1.59
N GLN A 15 -11.84 -1.79 0.39
CA GLN A 15 -12.83 -2.31 -0.54
C GLN A 15 -12.24 -2.32 -1.95
N PRO A 16 -12.14 -3.49 -2.61
CA PRO A 16 -11.64 -3.57 -3.96
C PRO A 16 -12.61 -2.95 -4.98
N LEU A 17 -12.06 -2.49 -6.11
CA LEU A 17 -12.84 -2.27 -7.31
C LEU A 17 -12.98 -3.60 -8.08
N ARG A 18 -14.15 -4.22 -7.97
CA ARG A 18 -14.45 -5.50 -8.62
C ARG A 18 -14.60 -5.31 -10.11
N LEU A 19 -14.05 -6.26 -10.86
CA LEU A 19 -14.18 -6.29 -12.32
C LEU A 19 -15.62 -6.58 -12.74
N ASN A 20 -15.97 -6.12 -13.92
CA ASN A 20 -17.23 -6.42 -14.56
C ASN A 20 -17.26 -7.88 -15.02
N ARG A 21 -17.95 -8.75 -14.28
CA ARG A 21 -18.09 -10.17 -14.64
C ARG A 21 -18.73 -10.43 -16.00
N ASN A 22 -19.47 -9.44 -16.53
CA ASN A 22 -20.11 -9.50 -17.84
C ASN A 22 -19.26 -8.82 -18.92
N PHE A 23 -17.99 -8.55 -18.66
CA PHE A 23 -17.09 -7.99 -19.66
C PHE A 23 -17.01 -8.91 -20.87
N ASN A 24 -17.32 -8.36 -22.05
CA ASN A 24 -17.34 -9.11 -23.31
C ASN A 24 -16.24 -8.59 -24.23
N LEU A 25 -15.18 -9.36 -24.35
CA LEU A 25 -14.01 -9.05 -25.17
C LEU A 25 -14.37 -8.77 -26.63
N ASP A 26 -15.23 -9.62 -27.24
CA ASP A 26 -15.64 -9.48 -28.65
C ASP A 26 -16.40 -8.18 -28.92
N ALA A 27 -17.23 -7.75 -27.96
CA ALA A 27 -17.99 -6.51 -28.08
C ALA A 27 -17.11 -5.28 -27.99
N VAL A 28 -16.01 -5.35 -27.22
CA VAL A 28 -15.08 -4.24 -26.98
C VAL A 28 -14.04 -4.14 -28.09
N MET A 29 -13.53 -5.24 -28.62
CA MET A 29 -12.57 -5.26 -29.73
C MET A 29 -13.10 -4.65 -31.03
N ARG A 30 -14.43 -4.61 -31.21
CA ARG A 30 -15.09 -4.07 -32.41
C ARG A 30 -15.39 -2.56 -32.34
N ARG A 31 -15.03 -1.88 -31.24
CA ARG A 31 -15.34 -0.48 -31.01
C ARG A 31 -14.05 0.32 -30.83
N ASP A 32 -14.04 1.52 -31.37
CA ASP A 32 -13.04 2.53 -31.00
C ASP A 32 -13.46 3.13 -29.64
N ILE A 33 -12.84 2.62 -28.56
CA ILE A 33 -13.15 2.98 -27.18
C ILE A 33 -11.94 3.68 -26.60
N SER A 34 -12.14 4.86 -26.03
CA SER A 34 -11.09 5.61 -25.36
C SER A 34 -10.59 4.91 -24.09
N LEU A 35 -9.37 5.19 -23.64
CA LEU A 35 -8.81 4.62 -22.41
C LEU A 35 -9.65 4.95 -21.18
N ARG A 36 -10.31 6.10 -21.14
CA ARG A 36 -11.20 6.49 -20.03
C ARG A 36 -12.48 5.66 -20.01
N GLU A 37 -13.09 5.45 -21.19
CA GLU A 37 -14.29 4.63 -21.30
C GLU A 37 -14.00 3.16 -21.00
N ILE A 38 -12.81 2.65 -21.33
CA ILE A 38 -12.44 1.27 -21.06
C ILE A 38 -12.29 0.98 -19.56
N GLU A 39 -11.80 1.96 -18.77
CA GLU A 39 -11.76 1.85 -17.31
C GLU A 39 -13.17 1.65 -16.73
N GLU A 40 -14.16 2.46 -17.21
CA GLU A 40 -15.57 2.33 -16.81
C GLU A 40 -16.21 1.00 -17.25
N ILE A 41 -15.68 0.35 -18.29
CA ILE A 41 -16.16 -0.94 -18.77
C ILE A 41 -15.52 -2.11 -17.99
N TYR A 42 -14.26 -2.01 -17.62
CA TYR A 42 -13.53 -3.06 -16.90
C TYR A 42 -14.05 -3.26 -15.48
N PHE A 43 -14.44 -2.18 -14.80
CA PHE A 43 -14.89 -2.22 -13.41
C PHE A 43 -16.41 -2.03 -13.31
N ASP A 44 -17.10 -2.90 -12.56
CA ASP A 44 -18.56 -2.76 -12.34
C ASP A 44 -18.86 -1.70 -11.29
N HIS A 45 -18.81 -0.43 -11.69
CA HIS A 45 -19.06 0.70 -10.77
C HIS A 45 -20.43 0.67 -10.11
N ARG A 46 -21.46 0.05 -10.75
CA ARG A 46 -22.77 -0.10 -10.13
C ARG A 46 -22.71 -1.08 -8.95
N VAL A 47 -22.18 -2.26 -9.17
CA VAL A 47 -22.02 -3.27 -8.12
C VAL A 47 -21.09 -2.79 -7.02
N ASN A 48 -19.96 -2.17 -7.37
CA ASN A 48 -19.02 -1.62 -6.41
C ASN A 48 -19.67 -0.56 -5.52
N ARG A 49 -20.46 0.36 -6.10
CA ARG A 49 -21.22 1.35 -5.35
C ARG A 49 -22.26 0.72 -4.42
N GLU A 50 -23.03 -0.25 -4.90
CA GLU A 50 -24.04 -0.95 -4.11
C GLU A 50 -23.40 -1.62 -2.88
N ILE A 51 -22.30 -2.34 -3.08
CA ILE A 51 -21.55 -3.00 -1.98
C ILE A 51 -20.97 -1.96 -1.03
N PHE A 52 -20.29 -0.94 -1.56
CA PHE A 52 -19.64 0.10 -0.75
C PHE A 52 -20.65 0.83 0.14
N MET A 53 -21.83 1.22 -0.40
CA MET A 53 -22.86 1.90 0.36
C MET A 53 -23.47 0.98 1.44
N ARG A 54 -23.71 -0.28 1.12
CA ARG A 54 -24.19 -1.27 2.09
C ARG A 54 -23.23 -1.45 3.25
N VAL A 55 -21.93 -1.64 2.96
CA VAL A 55 -20.90 -1.81 3.99
C VAL A 55 -20.70 -0.51 4.77
N SER A 56 -20.82 0.66 4.12
CA SER A 56 -20.77 1.96 4.80
C SER A 56 -21.86 2.09 5.86
N GLU A 57 -23.08 1.69 5.54
CA GLU A 57 -24.22 1.78 6.44
C GLU A 57 -24.17 0.75 7.59
N ARG A 58 -23.65 -0.45 7.31
CA ARG A 58 -23.64 -1.54 8.29
C ARG A 58 -22.42 -1.59 9.18
N CYS A 59 -21.28 -1.19 8.64
CA CYS A 59 -19.95 -1.29 9.29
C CYS A 59 -19.30 0.07 9.50
N TYR A 60 -18.85 0.75 8.44
CA TYR A 60 -17.93 1.88 8.57
C TYR A 60 -18.49 3.02 9.38
N LEU A 61 -19.73 3.46 9.10
CA LEU A 61 -20.33 4.57 9.85
C LEU A 61 -20.64 4.19 11.31
N PRO A 62 -21.34 3.06 11.62
CA PRO A 62 -21.63 2.73 13.02
C PRO A 62 -20.35 2.44 13.82
N ALA A 63 -19.40 1.67 13.29
CA ALA A 63 -18.17 1.36 14.01
C ALA A 63 -17.33 2.62 14.26
N SER A 64 -17.18 3.51 13.25
CA SER A 64 -16.43 4.76 13.40
C SER A 64 -17.07 5.73 14.42
N ARG A 65 -18.40 5.80 14.46
CA ARG A 65 -19.11 6.58 15.50
C ARG A 65 -18.85 6.03 16.88
N ILE A 66 -18.91 4.70 17.06
CA ILE A 66 -18.60 4.06 18.35
C ILE A 66 -17.16 4.38 18.76
N ILE A 67 -16.19 4.26 17.86
CA ILE A 67 -14.79 4.54 18.14
C ILE A 67 -14.60 6.01 18.54
N LEU A 68 -15.19 6.95 17.79
CA LEU A 68 -15.12 8.39 18.10
C LEU A 68 -15.74 8.70 19.47
N GLU A 69 -16.92 8.12 19.78
CA GLU A 69 -17.58 8.25 21.10
C GLU A 69 -16.66 7.75 22.23
N GLN A 70 -16.00 6.60 22.03
CA GLN A 70 -15.09 6.06 23.03
C GLN A 70 -13.80 6.88 23.16
N ILE A 71 -13.24 7.37 22.06
CA ILE A 71 -12.13 8.32 22.10
C ILE A 71 -12.51 9.57 22.90
N ASP A 72 -13.64 10.19 22.59
CA ASP A 72 -14.10 11.40 23.30
C ASP A 72 -14.33 11.15 24.79
N LYS A 73 -14.83 9.97 25.16
CA LYS A 73 -15.03 9.58 26.55
C LYS A 73 -13.70 9.44 27.31
N PHE A 74 -12.68 8.83 26.69
CA PHE A 74 -11.44 8.46 27.37
C PHE A 74 -10.24 9.35 27.09
N ARG A 75 -10.25 10.25 26.10
CA ARG A 75 -9.06 11.05 25.68
C ARG A 75 -8.47 11.93 26.79
N LYS A 76 -9.24 12.28 27.81
CA LYS A 76 -8.79 13.09 28.95
C LYS A 76 -8.42 12.25 30.17
N GLU A 77 -8.61 10.94 30.09
CA GLU A 77 -8.29 10.03 31.16
C GLU A 77 -6.79 9.70 31.19
N LYS A 78 -6.31 9.13 32.31
CA LYS A 78 -4.91 8.70 32.43
C LYS A 78 -4.50 7.66 31.37
N LYS A 79 -5.46 6.91 30.85
CA LYS A 79 -5.30 5.87 29.84
C LYS A 79 -6.26 6.14 28.69
N PRO A 80 -5.94 7.10 27.81
CA PRO A 80 -6.79 7.42 26.68
C PRO A 80 -6.98 6.20 25.78
N PHE A 81 -8.19 6.01 25.25
CA PHE A 81 -8.42 5.01 24.22
C PHE A 81 -7.75 5.46 22.92
N LYS A 82 -6.93 4.61 22.35
CA LYS A 82 -6.21 4.84 21.09
C LYS A 82 -6.40 3.70 20.14
N VAL A 83 -6.42 4.01 18.86
CA VAL A 83 -6.65 3.06 17.77
C VAL A 83 -5.83 3.46 16.54
N SER A 84 -5.59 2.52 15.64
CA SER A 84 -4.87 2.78 14.40
C SER A 84 -5.61 2.20 13.21
N PHE A 85 -5.48 2.85 12.05
CA PHE A 85 -6.09 2.40 10.81
C PHE A 85 -5.05 2.33 9.69
N SER A 86 -5.10 1.25 8.92
CA SER A 86 -4.49 1.08 7.61
C SER A 86 -5.61 1.23 6.58
N ILE A 87 -5.66 2.36 5.85
CA ILE A 87 -6.77 2.69 4.95
C ILE A 87 -6.24 2.73 3.53
N SER A 88 -6.69 1.84 2.66
CA SER A 88 -6.19 1.80 1.28
C SER A 88 -6.60 3.03 0.46
N GLY A 89 -5.76 3.43 -0.51
CA GLY A 89 -6.07 4.54 -1.42
C GLY A 89 -7.33 4.28 -2.24
N VAL A 90 -7.53 3.04 -2.67
CA VAL A 90 -8.74 2.63 -3.41
C VAL A 90 -10.01 2.80 -2.57
N PHE A 91 -9.96 2.54 -1.27
CA PHE A 91 -11.07 2.81 -0.38
C PHE A 91 -11.35 4.31 -0.28
N LEU A 92 -10.30 5.13 -0.13
CA LEU A 92 -10.44 6.59 -0.04
C LEU A 92 -11.04 7.19 -1.33
N GLU A 93 -10.64 6.70 -2.52
CA GLU A 93 -11.27 7.11 -3.79
C GLU A 93 -12.76 6.77 -3.84
N GLN A 94 -13.15 5.62 -3.31
CA GLN A 94 -14.56 5.22 -3.21
C GLN A 94 -15.31 6.10 -2.20
N CYS A 95 -14.69 6.47 -1.09
CA CYS A 95 -15.26 7.44 -0.15
C CYS A 95 -15.55 8.78 -0.83
N GLU A 96 -14.55 9.34 -1.53
CA GLU A 96 -14.74 10.62 -2.26
C GLU A 96 -15.86 10.54 -3.28
N ARG A 97 -15.95 9.43 -3.99
CA ARG A 97 -16.93 9.25 -5.06
C ARG A 97 -18.35 8.99 -4.56
N TRP A 98 -18.51 8.23 -3.47
CA TRP A 98 -19.83 7.69 -3.07
C TRP A 98 -20.28 8.06 -1.67
N ASN A 99 -19.39 8.29 -0.72
CA ASN A 99 -19.75 8.62 0.66
C ASN A 99 -18.66 9.46 1.35
N PRO A 100 -18.57 10.78 1.05
CA PRO A 100 -17.57 11.67 1.64
C PRO A 100 -17.65 11.81 3.16
N ASP A 101 -18.80 11.50 3.78
CA ASP A 101 -18.98 11.56 5.23
C ASP A 101 -18.02 10.62 5.97
N LEU A 102 -17.59 9.52 5.32
CA LEU A 102 -16.59 8.63 5.88
C LEU A 102 -15.22 9.29 6.02
N ILE A 103 -14.82 10.10 5.06
CA ILE A 103 -13.56 10.86 5.15
C ILE A 103 -13.63 11.83 6.33
N GLU A 104 -14.77 12.50 6.47
CA GLU A 104 -14.98 13.47 7.54
C GLU A 104 -14.91 12.83 8.94
N ILE A 105 -15.53 11.65 9.14
CA ILE A 105 -15.46 10.97 10.44
C ILE A 105 -14.04 10.48 10.75
N PHE A 106 -13.30 9.97 9.75
CA PHE A 106 -11.88 9.61 9.93
C PHE A 106 -11.03 10.84 10.25
N ARG A 107 -11.29 12.00 9.61
CA ARG A 107 -10.60 13.26 9.93
C ARG A 107 -10.84 13.69 11.37
N GLN A 108 -12.09 13.66 11.83
CA GLN A 108 -12.44 13.97 13.21
C GLN A 108 -11.72 13.04 14.19
N MET A 109 -11.65 11.74 13.90
CA MET A 109 -10.91 10.80 14.75
C MET A 109 -9.41 11.14 14.80
N VAL A 110 -8.78 11.43 13.66
CA VAL A 110 -7.35 11.81 13.59
C VAL A 110 -7.07 13.11 14.37
N GLU A 111 -7.94 14.11 14.26
CA GLU A 111 -7.81 15.40 14.97
C GLU A 111 -7.87 15.27 16.49
N THR A 112 -8.39 14.16 17.01
CA THR A 112 -8.37 13.90 18.47
C THR A 112 -6.96 13.68 19.02
N GLY A 113 -5.99 13.31 18.17
CA GLY A 113 -4.65 12.88 18.56
C GLY A 113 -4.59 11.48 19.17
N CYS A 114 -5.70 10.72 19.16
CA CYS A 114 -5.79 9.36 19.66
C CYS A 114 -5.77 8.29 18.54
N VAL A 115 -5.63 8.72 17.30
CA VAL A 115 -5.61 7.83 16.13
C VAL A 115 -4.29 7.95 15.38
N GLU A 116 -3.70 6.80 15.03
CA GLU A 116 -2.56 6.70 14.13
C GLU A 116 -3.02 6.13 12.79
N LEU A 117 -2.66 6.81 11.68
CA LEU A 117 -2.82 6.26 10.35
C LEU A 117 -1.52 5.59 9.92
N LEU A 118 -1.62 4.34 9.46
CA LEU A 118 -0.52 3.58 8.89
C LEU A 118 -0.42 3.85 7.39
N SER A 119 0.77 3.65 6.82
CA SER A 119 0.93 3.62 5.37
C SER A 119 0.87 2.18 4.87
N GLN A 120 0.31 2.00 3.67
CA GLN A 120 0.28 0.73 2.96
C GLN A 120 0.51 0.95 1.45
N THR A 121 0.36 -0.08 0.61
CA THR A 121 0.30 0.12 -0.84
C THR A 121 -1.02 0.79 -1.22
N TYR A 122 -0.97 1.80 -2.09
CA TYR A 122 -2.15 2.60 -2.46
C TYR A 122 -3.33 1.75 -2.96
N TYR A 123 -3.02 0.77 -3.81
CA TYR A 123 -4.03 -0.08 -4.46
C TYR A 123 -4.31 -1.39 -3.70
N HIS A 124 -3.86 -1.51 -2.46
CA HIS A 124 -3.94 -2.77 -1.69
C HIS A 124 -3.43 -3.93 -2.53
N SER A 125 -2.22 -3.81 -3.02
CA SER A 125 -1.70 -4.61 -4.11
C SER A 125 -0.60 -5.57 -3.68
N LEU A 126 -0.37 -6.60 -4.51
CA LEU A 126 0.76 -7.50 -4.37
C LEU A 126 2.08 -6.94 -4.96
N ALA A 127 2.20 -5.62 -5.11
CA ALA A 127 3.38 -4.97 -5.72
C ALA A 127 4.69 -5.30 -5.01
N SER A 128 4.65 -5.61 -3.70
CA SER A 128 5.83 -6.05 -2.93
C SER A 128 6.42 -7.39 -3.41
N LEU A 129 5.64 -8.19 -4.13
CA LEU A 129 6.03 -9.49 -4.68
C LEU A 129 6.45 -9.41 -6.16
N ASN A 130 6.32 -8.24 -6.81
CA ASN A 130 6.72 -8.05 -8.19
C ASN A 130 8.25 -8.05 -8.32
N SER A 131 8.81 -9.14 -8.84
CA SER A 131 10.26 -9.29 -9.06
C SER A 131 10.76 -8.62 -10.34
N LEU A 132 9.88 -8.35 -11.32
CA LEU A 132 10.24 -7.75 -12.61
C LEU A 132 10.41 -6.23 -12.50
N ASP A 133 9.58 -5.58 -11.70
CA ASP A 133 9.68 -4.15 -11.42
C ASP A 133 9.55 -3.84 -9.93
N ARG A 134 10.69 -3.77 -9.25
CA ARG A 134 10.75 -3.44 -7.82
C ARG A 134 10.46 -1.97 -7.52
N SER A 135 10.32 -1.12 -8.54
CA SER A 135 10.01 0.31 -8.32
C SER A 135 8.54 0.55 -8.01
N GLU A 136 7.64 -0.34 -8.44
CA GLU A 136 6.20 -0.16 -8.23
C GLU A 136 5.80 -0.17 -6.76
N PHE A 137 6.41 -1.03 -5.96
CA PHE A 137 6.12 -1.12 -4.53
C PHE A 137 6.37 0.22 -3.80
N PRO A 138 7.57 0.81 -3.82
CA PRO A 138 7.80 2.12 -3.20
C PRO A 138 7.02 3.26 -3.86
N GLU A 139 6.69 3.19 -5.16
CA GLU A 139 5.85 4.20 -5.80
C GLU A 139 4.43 4.20 -5.22
N GLN A 140 3.81 3.04 -5.03
CA GLN A 140 2.49 2.96 -4.42
C GLN A 140 2.48 3.41 -2.96
N ILE A 141 3.54 3.10 -2.19
CA ILE A 141 3.69 3.59 -0.82
C ILE A 141 3.76 5.12 -0.80
N GLU A 142 4.54 5.73 -1.70
CA GLU A 142 4.65 7.21 -1.75
C GLU A 142 3.34 7.86 -2.18
N MET A 143 2.62 7.28 -3.14
CA MET A 143 1.26 7.73 -3.51
C MET A 143 0.33 7.70 -2.29
N HIS A 144 0.35 6.62 -1.52
CA HIS A 144 -0.46 6.48 -0.33
C HIS A 144 -0.11 7.53 0.73
N ARG A 145 1.17 7.72 1.03
CA ARG A 145 1.66 8.75 1.99
C ARG A 145 1.20 10.15 1.61
N GLN A 146 1.30 10.47 0.32
CA GLN A 146 0.88 11.78 -0.19
C GLN A 146 -0.64 11.97 -0.02
N THR A 147 -1.45 10.96 -0.36
CA THR A 147 -2.90 11.00 -0.19
C THR A 147 -3.31 11.17 1.27
N ILE A 148 -2.70 10.39 2.19
CA ILE A 148 -2.97 10.53 3.63
C ILE A 148 -2.60 11.93 4.12
N LYS A 149 -1.48 12.49 3.64
CA LYS A 149 -1.07 13.84 4.00
C LYS A 149 -2.04 14.90 3.50
N GLU A 150 -2.52 14.78 2.26
CA GLU A 150 -3.46 15.73 1.65
C GLU A 150 -4.84 15.65 2.28
N MET A 151 -5.36 14.46 2.54
CA MET A 151 -6.71 14.27 3.06
C MET A 151 -6.84 14.52 4.57
N PHE A 152 -5.83 14.12 5.35
CA PHE A 152 -5.89 14.13 6.82
C PHE A 152 -4.84 15.02 7.48
N ASN A 153 -3.98 15.72 6.71
CA ASN A 153 -2.83 16.48 7.22
C ASN A 153 -1.94 15.64 8.16
N TYR A 154 -1.82 14.35 7.87
CA TYR A 154 -1.11 13.36 8.67
C TYR A 154 0.04 12.73 7.89
N THR A 155 1.17 12.46 8.55
CA THR A 155 2.32 11.80 7.92
C THR A 155 2.56 10.47 8.63
N PRO A 156 2.28 9.32 8.00
CA PRO A 156 2.51 8.00 8.59
C PRO A 156 3.98 7.71 8.87
N ASN A 157 4.27 7.18 10.06
CA ASN A 157 5.60 6.72 10.48
C ASN A 157 5.71 5.20 10.55
N VAL A 158 4.59 4.51 10.56
CA VAL A 158 4.48 3.05 10.60
C VAL A 158 3.89 2.56 9.29
N PHE A 159 4.42 1.47 8.81
CA PHE A 159 3.99 0.80 7.59
C PHE A 159 3.32 -0.53 7.92
N GLU A 160 2.28 -0.86 7.22
CA GLU A 160 1.68 -2.18 7.13
C GLU A 160 1.61 -2.54 5.64
N ASN A 161 2.06 -3.72 5.28
CA ASN A 161 1.97 -4.15 3.89
C ASN A 161 0.67 -4.89 3.66
N THR A 162 0.05 -4.65 2.52
CA THR A 162 -1.12 -5.40 2.03
C THR A 162 -1.06 -6.84 2.51
N GLU A 163 -2.14 -7.32 3.17
CA GLU A 163 -2.29 -8.69 3.65
C GLU A 163 -1.23 -9.12 4.69
N CYS A 164 -0.65 -8.17 5.41
CA CYS A 164 0.48 -8.42 6.30
C CYS A 164 1.67 -9.13 5.64
N LEU A 165 1.81 -9.02 4.31
CA LEU A 165 2.93 -9.63 3.58
C LEU A 165 4.26 -9.05 4.07
N TYR A 166 5.15 -9.94 4.50
CA TYR A 166 6.42 -9.53 5.09
C TYR A 166 7.56 -10.48 4.74
N ASN A 167 8.70 -9.89 4.41
CA ASN A 167 10.02 -10.50 4.38
C ASN A 167 11.10 -9.42 4.59
N ASN A 168 12.36 -9.84 4.67
CA ASN A 168 13.48 -8.93 4.94
C ASN A 168 13.69 -7.87 3.84
N ASP A 169 13.34 -8.15 2.57
CA ASP A 169 13.48 -7.19 1.47
C ASP A 169 12.43 -6.08 1.58
N ILE A 170 11.20 -6.44 1.94
CA ILE A 170 10.12 -5.49 2.23
C ILE A 170 10.56 -4.57 3.38
N ALA A 171 11.06 -5.14 4.48
CA ALA A 171 11.53 -4.36 5.63
C ALA A 171 12.63 -3.36 5.25
N ARG A 172 13.63 -3.77 4.46
CA ARG A 172 14.70 -2.88 3.98
C ARG A 172 14.18 -1.77 3.06
N THR A 173 13.24 -2.07 2.18
CA THR A 173 12.63 -1.07 1.29
C THR A 173 11.91 0.00 2.10
N VAL A 174 11.09 -0.42 3.05
CA VAL A 174 10.29 0.45 3.92
C VAL A 174 11.17 1.29 4.84
N GLU A 175 12.24 0.71 5.41
CA GLU A 175 13.25 1.46 6.16
C GLU A 175 13.91 2.54 5.31
N GLY A 176 14.29 2.19 4.06
CA GLY A 176 14.88 3.13 3.11
C GLY A 176 13.97 4.32 2.76
N MET A 177 12.65 4.17 2.92
CA MET A 177 11.66 5.24 2.77
C MET A 177 11.42 6.05 4.05
N GLY A 178 12.13 5.72 5.15
CA GLY A 178 12.15 6.49 6.40
C GLY A 178 11.11 6.07 7.44
N PHE A 179 10.38 4.98 7.24
CA PHE A 179 9.47 4.44 8.24
C PHE A 179 10.24 3.92 9.47
N LYS A 180 9.60 3.95 10.63
CA LYS A 180 10.19 3.56 11.93
C LYS A 180 9.82 2.16 12.36
N ALA A 181 8.66 1.70 11.92
CA ALA A 181 8.16 0.37 12.24
C ALA A 181 7.35 -0.21 11.08
N ILE A 182 7.25 -1.53 11.09
CA ILE A 182 6.37 -2.32 10.23
C ILE A 182 5.52 -3.25 11.10
N VAL A 183 4.23 -3.35 10.76
CA VAL A 183 3.30 -4.31 11.36
C VAL A 183 3.16 -5.50 10.42
N THR A 184 3.19 -6.72 10.97
CA THR A 184 2.99 -7.95 10.20
C THR A 184 2.48 -9.08 11.09
N GLU A 185 2.32 -10.27 10.51
CA GLU A 185 1.79 -11.45 11.20
C GLU A 185 2.78 -12.07 12.18
N GLY A 186 2.26 -12.54 13.33
CA GLY A 186 3.01 -13.29 14.33
C GLY A 186 3.08 -14.79 14.04
N ALA A 187 3.56 -15.18 12.87
CA ALA A 187 3.58 -16.56 12.43
C ALA A 187 4.45 -17.47 13.32
N ASP A 188 3.86 -18.52 13.90
CA ASP A 188 4.54 -19.45 14.82
C ASP A 188 5.80 -20.09 14.22
N ARG A 189 5.81 -20.37 12.90
CA ARG A 189 6.98 -20.95 12.19
C ARG A 189 8.20 -20.04 12.16
N ILE A 190 7.98 -18.71 12.31
CA ILE A 190 9.05 -17.72 12.38
C ILE A 190 9.41 -17.43 13.84
N LEU A 191 8.42 -17.36 14.70
CA LEU A 191 8.61 -17.09 16.12
C LEU A 191 9.27 -18.26 16.86
N GLY A 192 8.90 -19.50 16.52
CA GLY A 192 9.28 -20.68 17.29
C GLY A 192 8.70 -20.59 18.71
N TRP A 193 9.56 -20.58 19.73
CA TRP A 193 9.14 -20.43 21.12
C TRP A 193 8.90 -18.98 21.57
N ARG A 194 9.21 -17.99 20.73
CA ARG A 194 9.08 -16.57 21.07
C ARG A 194 7.62 -16.13 21.03
N SER A 195 7.29 -15.10 21.79
CA SER A 195 5.94 -14.51 21.81
C SER A 195 5.81 -13.39 20.78
N PRO A 196 4.67 -13.22 20.10
CA PRO A 196 4.40 -12.06 19.25
C PRO A 196 4.26 -10.75 20.04
N ASN A 197 4.09 -10.82 21.37
CA ASN A 197 3.74 -9.69 22.23
C ASN A 197 4.96 -8.85 22.66
N PHE A 198 5.97 -8.76 21.82
CA PHE A 198 7.16 -7.95 22.03
C PHE A 198 7.53 -7.18 20.76
N VAL A 199 8.27 -6.08 20.94
CA VAL A 199 8.89 -5.38 19.81
C VAL A 199 10.11 -6.17 19.34
N TYR A 200 10.23 -6.37 18.04
CA TYR A 200 11.37 -7.00 17.39
C TYR A 200 12.05 -6.02 16.43
N ARG A 201 13.14 -6.45 15.85
CA ARG A 201 13.86 -5.76 14.76
C ARG A 201 13.92 -6.67 13.54
N ALA A 202 13.81 -6.11 12.35
CA ALA A 202 13.97 -6.87 11.12
C ALA A 202 15.44 -7.30 10.93
N SER A 203 15.65 -8.49 10.34
CA SER A 203 16.98 -8.98 9.99
C SER A 203 17.62 -8.10 8.92
N GLY A 204 18.86 -7.65 9.18
CA GLY A 204 19.60 -6.79 8.25
C GLY A 204 19.06 -5.36 8.11
N SER A 205 18.24 -4.89 9.06
CA SER A 205 17.63 -3.56 9.08
C SER A 205 17.52 -3.07 10.52
N SER A 206 17.36 -1.77 10.73
CA SER A 206 17.13 -1.16 12.05
C SER A 206 15.63 -0.96 12.35
N ILE A 207 14.75 -1.19 11.38
CA ILE A 207 13.31 -0.97 11.53
C ILE A 207 12.70 -1.89 12.58
N SER A 208 11.83 -1.35 13.41
CA SER A 208 11.09 -2.13 14.41
C SER A 208 9.98 -2.94 13.75
N VAL A 209 9.75 -4.16 14.25
CA VAL A 209 8.70 -5.07 13.77
C VAL A 209 7.73 -5.33 14.91
N LEU A 210 6.46 -5.04 14.67
CA LEU A 210 5.34 -5.35 15.54
C LEU A 210 4.58 -6.53 14.95
N LEU A 211 4.28 -7.51 15.77
CA LEU A 211 3.72 -8.78 15.33
C LEU A 211 2.27 -8.94 15.81
N ARG A 212 1.37 -9.17 14.88
CA ARG A 212 -0.03 -9.47 15.15
C ARG A 212 -0.13 -10.65 16.09
N ASN A 213 -0.85 -10.50 17.19
CA ASN A 213 -1.27 -11.64 18.01
C ASN A 213 -2.48 -12.27 17.32
N TYR A 214 -2.21 -13.21 16.40
CA TYR A 214 -3.28 -13.80 15.61
C TYR A 214 -4.31 -14.56 16.44
N ARG A 215 -3.90 -15.19 17.55
CA ARG A 215 -4.84 -15.96 18.38
C ARG A 215 -5.93 -15.06 18.94
N LEU A 216 -5.53 -13.95 19.55
CA LEU A 216 -6.46 -12.97 20.10
C LEU A 216 -7.23 -12.24 19.00
N SER A 217 -6.59 -11.87 17.88
CA SER A 217 -7.25 -11.22 16.76
C SER A 217 -8.29 -12.14 16.11
N ASP A 218 -7.93 -13.40 15.87
CA ASP A 218 -8.81 -14.40 15.24
C ASP A 218 -9.99 -14.81 16.16
N ASP A 219 -9.85 -14.68 17.47
CA ASP A 219 -10.97 -14.87 18.42
C ASP A 219 -12.10 -13.86 18.16
N ILE A 220 -11.77 -12.62 17.77
CA ILE A 220 -12.74 -11.62 17.34
C ILE A 220 -13.12 -11.84 15.87
N GLY A 221 -12.12 -11.99 14.98
CA GLY A 221 -12.32 -12.00 13.53
C GLY A 221 -13.06 -13.23 12.99
N PHE A 222 -12.85 -14.42 13.61
CA PHE A 222 -13.36 -15.69 13.08
C PHE A 222 -14.22 -16.49 14.04
N ARG A 223 -14.13 -16.26 15.36
CA ARG A 223 -14.81 -17.10 16.36
C ARG A 223 -15.95 -16.42 17.07
N PHE A 224 -16.16 -15.12 16.85
CA PHE A 224 -17.09 -14.31 17.63
C PHE A 224 -18.52 -14.88 17.67
N THR A 225 -19.02 -15.39 16.56
CA THR A 225 -20.38 -16.00 16.48
C THR A 225 -20.39 -17.53 16.56
N SER A 226 -19.23 -18.17 16.73
CA SER A 226 -19.13 -19.63 16.75
C SER A 226 -19.66 -20.22 18.06
N THR A 227 -20.92 -20.66 18.05
CA THR A 227 -21.59 -21.25 19.22
C THR A 227 -20.97 -22.59 19.67
N GLN A 228 -20.16 -23.23 18.82
CA GLN A 228 -19.46 -24.47 19.13
C GLN A 228 -18.10 -24.22 19.79
N TRP A 229 -17.64 -22.96 19.80
CA TRP A 229 -16.41 -22.58 20.48
C TRP A 229 -16.62 -22.62 21.98
N ASP A 230 -15.75 -23.29 22.70
CA ASP A 230 -15.84 -23.48 24.16
C ASP A 230 -15.80 -22.18 24.98
N GLN A 231 -15.31 -21.10 24.32
CA GLN A 231 -15.26 -19.75 24.88
C GLN A 231 -16.43 -18.86 24.44
N TRP A 232 -17.40 -19.37 23.67
CA TRP A 232 -18.58 -18.60 23.31
C TRP A 232 -19.52 -18.39 24.52
N PRO A 233 -20.20 -17.23 24.67
CA PRO A 233 -20.03 -15.99 23.88
C PRO A 233 -18.78 -15.22 24.27
N LEU A 234 -18.18 -14.51 23.30
CA LEU A 234 -17.08 -13.60 23.56
C LEU A 234 -17.65 -12.23 23.95
N THR A 235 -17.44 -11.84 25.21
CA THR A 235 -17.85 -10.54 25.75
C THR A 235 -16.64 -9.65 26.02
N ALA A 236 -16.83 -8.33 26.04
CA ALA A 236 -15.74 -7.37 26.22
C ALA A 236 -15.00 -7.54 27.56
N ASP A 237 -15.74 -7.81 28.64
CA ASP A 237 -15.17 -8.07 29.97
C ASP A 237 -14.32 -9.34 29.98
N LYS A 238 -14.81 -10.44 29.40
CA LYS A 238 -14.06 -11.69 29.26
C LYS A 238 -12.79 -11.48 28.45
N TYR A 239 -12.88 -10.75 27.34
CA TYR A 239 -11.72 -10.48 26.49
C TYR A 239 -10.70 -9.58 27.19
N ALA A 240 -11.13 -8.58 27.96
CA ALA A 240 -10.26 -7.75 28.79
C ALA A 240 -9.49 -8.58 29.84
N VAL A 241 -10.12 -9.60 30.44
CA VAL A 241 -9.43 -10.56 31.32
C VAL A 241 -8.30 -11.28 30.58
N TRP A 242 -8.54 -11.74 29.35
CA TRP A 242 -7.50 -12.43 28.59
C TRP A 242 -6.34 -11.50 28.25
N LEU A 243 -6.63 -10.26 27.83
CA LEU A 243 -5.60 -9.24 27.57
C LEU A 243 -4.76 -8.98 28.83
N ALA A 244 -5.41 -8.83 30.00
CA ALA A 244 -4.73 -8.56 31.27
C ALA A 244 -3.81 -9.68 31.73
N HIS A 245 -4.08 -10.92 31.31
CA HIS A 245 -3.27 -12.09 31.64
C HIS A 245 -2.31 -12.51 30.51
N THR A 246 -2.35 -11.79 29.37
CA THR A 246 -1.43 -12.06 28.27
C THR A 246 -0.04 -11.51 28.59
N TYR A 247 0.96 -12.41 28.55
CA TYR A 247 2.35 -12.03 28.81
C TYR A 247 2.97 -11.30 27.62
N GLY A 248 3.53 -10.14 27.88
CA GLY A 248 4.23 -9.33 26.87
C GLY A 248 4.32 -7.87 27.25
N GLN A 249 4.84 -7.08 26.33
CA GLN A 249 4.96 -5.63 26.40
C GLN A 249 3.95 -4.93 25.50
N VAL A 250 3.69 -5.51 24.32
CA VAL A 250 2.81 -4.96 23.27
C VAL A 250 1.94 -6.08 22.73
N ILE A 251 0.63 -5.92 22.81
CA ILE A 251 -0.34 -6.84 22.23
C ILE A 251 -0.93 -6.16 20.99
N VAL A 252 -0.58 -6.65 19.81
CA VAL A 252 -1.10 -6.14 18.54
C VAL A 252 -2.34 -6.94 18.16
N LEU A 253 -3.49 -6.28 18.18
CA LEU A 253 -4.77 -6.79 17.69
C LEU A 253 -4.99 -6.13 16.32
N PHE A 254 -4.93 -6.89 15.26
CA PHE A 254 -5.11 -6.38 13.90
C PHE A 254 -6.17 -7.21 13.17
N LEU A 255 -7.18 -6.52 12.64
CA LEU A 255 -8.40 -7.11 12.09
C LEU A 255 -8.88 -6.32 10.88
N ASP A 256 -9.63 -6.97 10.00
CA ASP A 256 -10.46 -6.29 9.03
C ASP A 256 -11.50 -5.43 9.75
N TYR A 257 -11.64 -4.17 9.34
CA TYR A 257 -12.63 -3.29 9.92
C TYR A 257 -14.05 -3.77 9.65
N GLU A 258 -14.23 -4.46 8.53
CA GLU A 258 -15.47 -5.09 8.08
C GLU A 258 -15.99 -6.16 9.05
N THR A 259 -15.17 -6.66 9.95
CA THR A 259 -15.56 -7.52 11.08
C THR A 259 -16.71 -6.89 11.87
N PHE A 260 -16.74 -5.55 11.99
CA PHE A 260 -17.66 -4.81 12.85
C PHE A 260 -18.89 -4.30 12.10
N GLY A 261 -19.65 -5.19 11.50
CA GLY A 261 -20.93 -4.90 10.87
C GLY A 261 -21.19 -5.56 9.52
N GLU A 262 -20.16 -6.01 8.80
CA GLU A 262 -20.32 -6.74 7.53
C GLU A 262 -20.04 -8.24 7.70
N HIS A 263 -18.89 -8.64 8.27
CA HIS A 263 -18.63 -10.07 8.54
C HIS A 263 -19.54 -10.58 9.66
N TYR A 264 -19.72 -9.78 10.70
CA TYR A 264 -20.70 -10.04 11.75
C TYR A 264 -21.70 -8.87 11.80
N TRP A 265 -22.97 -9.16 11.62
CA TRP A 265 -24.01 -8.14 11.63
C TRP A 265 -24.25 -7.60 13.05
N ALA A 266 -24.93 -6.47 13.14
CA ALA A 266 -25.14 -5.78 14.43
C ALA A 266 -25.86 -6.65 15.48
N ASP A 267 -26.76 -7.53 15.06
CA ASP A 267 -27.51 -8.46 15.92
C ASP A 267 -26.63 -9.54 16.57
N SER A 268 -25.43 -9.77 16.06
CA SER A 268 -24.42 -10.63 16.70
C SER A 268 -23.87 -10.07 18.01
N GLY A 269 -24.04 -8.78 18.28
CA GLY A 269 -23.47 -8.06 19.40
C GLY A 269 -22.06 -7.56 19.17
N ILE A 270 -21.48 -7.66 17.94
CA ILE A 270 -20.09 -7.25 17.65
C ILE A 270 -19.88 -5.74 17.85
N LEU A 271 -20.87 -4.91 17.51
CA LEU A 271 -20.80 -3.45 17.73
C LEU A 271 -20.85 -3.10 19.22
N GLU A 272 -21.61 -3.84 20.03
CA GLU A 272 -21.61 -3.68 21.48
C GLU A 272 -20.28 -4.14 22.09
N PHE A 273 -19.70 -5.23 21.58
CA PHE A 273 -18.35 -5.65 21.97
C PHE A 273 -17.34 -4.52 21.73
N LEU A 274 -17.35 -3.90 20.54
CA LEU A 274 -16.47 -2.77 20.20
C LEU A 274 -16.72 -1.57 21.14
N ARG A 275 -17.97 -1.27 21.49
CA ARG A 275 -18.35 -0.19 22.40
C ARG A 275 -17.81 -0.40 23.81
N TRP A 276 -17.94 -1.62 24.35
CA TRP A 276 -17.59 -1.89 25.73
C TRP A 276 -16.12 -2.24 25.94
N LEU A 277 -15.42 -2.69 24.92
CA LEU A 277 -14.02 -3.14 25.05
C LEU A 277 -13.09 -2.06 25.64
N PRO A 278 -13.13 -0.77 25.22
CA PRO A 278 -12.29 0.26 25.82
C PRO A 278 -12.56 0.46 27.31
N GLU A 279 -13.82 0.38 27.73
CA GLU A 279 -14.24 0.53 29.12
C GLU A 279 -13.76 -0.66 29.97
N GLU A 280 -13.94 -1.88 29.50
CA GLU A 280 -13.53 -3.07 30.22
C GLU A 280 -12.00 -3.14 30.37
N VAL A 281 -11.25 -2.77 29.35
CA VAL A 281 -9.78 -2.69 29.39
C VAL A 281 -9.33 -1.62 30.39
N SER A 282 -10.03 -0.47 30.50
CA SER A 282 -9.66 0.61 31.41
C SER A 282 -9.67 0.24 32.89
N LYS A 283 -10.41 -0.82 33.25
CA LYS A 283 -10.50 -1.36 34.64
C LYS A 283 -9.21 -2.05 35.07
N TRP A 284 -8.32 -2.41 34.13
CA TRP A 284 -7.08 -3.13 34.43
C TRP A 284 -5.90 -2.18 34.51
N GLU A 285 -5.25 -2.10 35.68
CA GLU A 285 -4.10 -1.21 35.87
C GLU A 285 -2.90 -1.56 35.00
N ASN A 286 -2.72 -2.82 34.66
CA ASN A 286 -1.61 -3.34 33.86
C ASN A 286 -1.84 -3.24 32.33
N LEU A 287 -2.95 -2.67 31.86
CA LEU A 287 -3.24 -2.47 30.45
C LEU A 287 -3.28 -0.98 30.11
N CYS A 288 -2.77 -0.63 28.93
CA CYS A 288 -2.89 0.70 28.32
C CYS A 288 -3.17 0.57 26.82
N TRP A 289 -3.96 1.49 26.27
CA TRP A 289 -4.07 1.64 24.83
C TRP A 289 -2.87 2.43 24.31
N SER A 290 -2.33 2.02 23.18
CA SER A 290 -1.16 2.64 22.55
C SER A 290 -1.27 2.56 21.03
N THR A 291 -0.58 3.45 20.35
CA THR A 291 -0.39 3.32 18.91
C THR A 291 0.91 2.56 18.61
N PRO A 292 1.06 1.97 17.42
CA PRO A 292 2.32 1.35 16.97
C PRO A 292 3.55 2.24 17.13
N SER A 293 3.45 3.53 16.77
CA SER A 293 4.55 4.49 16.94
C SER A 293 4.95 4.67 18.40
N GLU A 294 3.97 4.79 19.31
CA GLU A 294 4.23 4.91 20.74
C GLU A 294 4.85 3.63 21.32
N ALA A 295 4.34 2.47 20.90
CA ALA A 295 4.86 1.19 21.35
C ALA A 295 6.34 0.99 21.00
N VAL A 296 6.74 1.27 19.75
CA VAL A 296 8.15 1.13 19.34
C VAL A 296 9.06 2.21 19.91
N GLN A 297 8.52 3.36 20.27
CA GLN A 297 9.26 4.40 20.99
C GLN A 297 9.50 4.02 22.45
N LYS A 298 8.51 3.36 23.07
CA LYS A 298 8.54 2.97 24.49
C LYS A 298 9.38 1.72 24.74
N TYR A 299 9.32 0.73 23.86
CA TYR A 299 9.95 -0.55 24.06
C TYR A 299 11.06 -0.82 23.05
N PRO A 300 12.31 -1.03 23.52
CA PRO A 300 13.39 -1.42 22.63
C PRO A 300 13.15 -2.85 22.07
N PRO A 301 13.61 -3.14 20.84
CA PRO A 301 13.51 -4.49 20.28
C PRO A 301 14.22 -5.54 21.15
N CYS A 302 13.53 -6.65 21.46
CA CYS A 302 14.05 -7.75 22.28
C CYS A 302 14.69 -8.88 21.49
N GLY A 303 14.62 -8.84 20.14
CA GLY A 303 15.16 -9.87 19.27
C GLY A 303 15.04 -9.50 17.80
N ILE A 304 15.39 -10.45 16.92
CA ILE A 304 15.38 -10.26 15.46
C ILE A 304 14.33 -11.18 14.85
N ILE A 305 13.55 -10.65 13.91
CA ILE A 305 12.69 -11.41 13.01
C ILE A 305 13.42 -11.55 11.68
N ASP A 306 13.64 -12.79 11.29
CA ASP A 306 14.34 -13.16 10.06
C ASP A 306 13.39 -13.95 9.16
N VAL A 307 12.97 -13.32 8.06
CA VAL A 307 12.07 -13.91 7.07
C VAL A 307 12.69 -13.71 5.69
N PRO A 308 13.41 -14.73 5.18
CA PRO A 308 13.94 -14.68 3.81
C PRO A 308 12.82 -14.51 2.76
N PRO A 309 13.11 -13.90 1.59
CA PRO A 309 12.09 -13.64 0.56
C PRO A 309 11.33 -14.88 0.07
N ASP A 310 11.97 -16.04 0.06
CA ASP A 310 11.37 -17.33 -0.30
C ASP A 310 10.45 -17.91 0.79
N ARG A 311 10.40 -17.29 1.97
CA ARG A 311 9.56 -17.65 3.11
C ARG A 311 8.63 -16.53 3.55
N THR A 312 8.29 -15.65 2.65
CA THR A 312 7.36 -14.52 2.91
C THR A 312 6.16 -14.99 3.72
N ILE A 313 5.83 -14.23 4.76
CA ILE A 313 4.67 -14.48 5.63
C ILE A 313 3.52 -13.54 5.27
N SER A 314 2.31 -13.90 5.67
CA SER A 314 1.09 -13.10 5.63
C SER A 314 0.18 -13.46 6.79
N TRP A 315 -0.96 -12.81 6.91
CA TRP A 315 -2.00 -13.16 7.90
C TRP A 315 -3.03 -14.19 7.39
N ALA A 316 -3.03 -14.47 6.08
CA ALA A 316 -4.05 -15.31 5.47
C ALA A 316 -3.84 -16.80 5.73
N ASP A 317 -4.96 -17.48 5.87
CA ASP A 317 -5.08 -18.93 6.02
C ASP A 317 -4.27 -19.52 7.20
N VAL A 318 -4.24 -20.82 7.29
CA VAL A 318 -3.49 -21.54 8.33
C VAL A 318 -1.99 -21.53 8.04
N GLU A 319 -1.62 -21.52 6.76
CA GLU A 319 -0.25 -21.53 6.28
C GLU A 319 0.50 -20.23 6.60
N ARG A 320 -0.22 -19.11 6.69
CA ARG A 320 0.33 -17.77 6.95
C ARG A 320 1.48 -17.42 6.01
N ASP A 321 1.26 -17.66 4.71
CA ASP A 321 2.22 -17.38 3.64
C ASP A 321 1.51 -16.78 2.41
N MET A 322 2.15 -16.80 1.26
CA MET A 322 1.61 -16.24 0.01
C MET A 322 0.56 -17.14 -0.67
N SER A 323 0.25 -18.30 -0.13
CA SER A 323 -0.54 -19.31 -0.85
C SER A 323 -1.99 -18.91 -1.08
N ALA A 324 -2.53 -17.95 -0.34
CA ALA A 324 -3.85 -17.38 -0.60
C ALA A 324 -3.93 -16.69 -1.97
N TRP A 325 -2.81 -16.18 -2.49
CA TRP A 325 -2.76 -15.40 -3.75
C TRP A 325 -1.94 -16.04 -4.85
N LEU A 326 -0.95 -16.88 -4.53
CA LEU A 326 0.04 -17.41 -5.48
C LEU A 326 0.29 -18.92 -5.28
N SER A 327 -0.76 -19.74 -5.17
CA SER A 327 -0.62 -21.18 -4.93
C SER A 327 -0.98 -22.07 -6.12
N ASN A 328 -1.81 -21.59 -7.04
CA ASN A 328 -2.30 -22.39 -8.15
C ASN A 328 -1.88 -21.80 -9.51
N PRO A 329 -2.00 -22.56 -10.63
CA PRO A 329 -1.60 -22.10 -11.95
C PRO A 329 -2.36 -20.84 -12.41
N GLN A 330 -3.66 -20.70 -12.09
CA GLN A 330 -4.47 -19.55 -12.48
C GLN A 330 -3.94 -18.26 -11.85
N GLN A 331 -3.71 -18.27 -10.55
CA GLN A 331 -3.12 -17.15 -9.82
C GLN A 331 -1.74 -16.77 -10.36
N ASN A 332 -0.85 -17.76 -10.53
CA ASN A 332 0.51 -17.53 -10.99
C ASN A 332 0.58 -17.00 -12.44
N ILE A 333 -0.23 -17.55 -13.36
CA ILE A 333 -0.29 -17.08 -14.75
C ILE A 333 -0.79 -15.62 -14.78
N SER A 334 -1.88 -15.33 -14.07
CA SER A 334 -2.45 -13.98 -14.00
C SER A 334 -1.44 -12.98 -13.47
N PHE A 335 -0.75 -13.31 -12.37
CA PHE A 335 0.26 -12.45 -11.76
C PHE A 335 1.46 -12.21 -12.66
N ASN A 336 1.95 -13.25 -13.33
CA ASN A 336 3.09 -13.12 -14.24
C ASN A 336 2.76 -12.24 -15.44
N ILE A 337 1.62 -12.48 -16.12
CA ILE A 337 1.20 -11.65 -17.25
C ILE A 337 0.98 -10.20 -16.82
N LEU A 338 0.33 -9.97 -15.67
CA LEU A 338 0.13 -8.62 -15.13
C LEU A 338 1.47 -7.87 -14.94
N ASN A 339 2.48 -8.55 -14.40
CA ASN A 339 3.80 -7.96 -14.18
C ASN A 339 4.55 -7.70 -15.51
N GLU A 340 4.44 -8.60 -16.49
CA GLU A 340 5.00 -8.38 -17.84
C GLU A 340 4.34 -7.19 -18.53
N VAL A 341 3.01 -7.07 -18.48
CA VAL A 341 2.27 -5.91 -19.00
C VAL A 341 2.69 -4.63 -18.30
N GLY A 342 3.00 -4.71 -17.00
CA GLY A 342 3.50 -3.59 -16.21
C GLY A 342 4.76 -2.95 -16.80
N LEU A 343 5.69 -3.74 -17.35
CA LEU A 343 6.88 -3.21 -18.01
C LEU A 343 6.52 -2.33 -19.21
N ILE A 344 5.52 -2.74 -20.00
CA ILE A 344 5.04 -1.96 -21.14
C ILE A 344 4.36 -0.67 -20.65
N VAL A 345 3.49 -0.78 -19.65
CA VAL A 345 2.75 0.35 -19.08
C VAL A 345 3.68 1.42 -18.51
N LYS A 346 4.71 1.00 -17.77
CA LYS A 346 5.73 1.90 -17.21
C LYS A 346 6.51 2.63 -18.32
N GLU A 347 6.87 1.92 -19.39
CA GLU A 347 7.54 2.55 -20.53
C GLU A 347 6.65 3.55 -21.27
N LEU A 348 5.35 3.26 -21.41
CA LEU A 348 4.39 4.15 -22.07
C LEU A 348 4.15 5.44 -21.31
N ASN A 349 4.31 5.42 -19.99
CA ASN A 349 4.11 6.56 -19.10
C ASN A 349 2.77 7.27 -19.34
N ASN A 350 1.72 6.47 -19.62
CA ASN A 350 0.36 6.98 -19.82
C ASN A 350 -0.40 6.87 -18.49
N PRO A 351 -0.88 7.99 -17.89
CA PRO A 351 -1.53 7.97 -16.58
C PRO A 351 -2.76 7.08 -16.51
N HIS A 352 -3.56 7.00 -17.58
CA HIS A 352 -4.75 6.14 -17.60
C HIS A 352 -4.37 4.66 -17.63
N LEU A 353 -3.37 4.27 -18.43
CA LEU A 353 -2.89 2.89 -18.45
C LEU A 353 -2.23 2.50 -17.13
N LEU A 354 -1.44 3.41 -16.52
CA LEU A 354 -0.86 3.19 -15.19
C LEU A 354 -1.94 2.96 -14.14
N ARG A 355 -3.00 3.77 -14.15
CA ARG A 355 -4.10 3.64 -13.19
C ARG A 355 -4.85 2.31 -13.35
N ILE A 356 -5.24 1.93 -14.56
CA ILE A 356 -5.90 0.65 -14.84
C ILE A 356 -5.02 -0.52 -14.39
N TRP A 357 -3.74 -0.52 -14.78
CA TRP A 357 -2.80 -1.56 -14.39
C TRP A 357 -2.65 -1.69 -12.87
N ARG A 358 -2.63 -0.57 -12.16
CA ARG A 358 -2.54 -0.54 -10.70
C ARG A 358 -3.78 -1.10 -10.02
N TYR A 359 -4.97 -0.81 -10.51
CA TYR A 359 -6.19 -1.44 -10.00
C TYR A 359 -6.20 -2.96 -10.22
N LEU A 360 -5.65 -3.45 -11.32
CA LEU A 360 -5.53 -4.89 -11.59
C LEU A 360 -4.52 -5.60 -10.65
N GLN A 361 -3.68 -4.86 -9.93
CA GLN A 361 -2.72 -5.42 -8.96
C GLN A 361 -3.35 -5.69 -7.58
N THR A 362 -4.58 -5.26 -7.33
CA THR A 362 -5.28 -5.45 -6.04
C THR A 362 -5.28 -6.93 -5.65
N SER A 363 -4.92 -7.24 -4.40
CA SER A 363 -4.77 -8.61 -3.88
C SER A 363 -6.02 -9.45 -4.05
N ASP A 364 -7.20 -8.86 -3.86
CA ASP A 364 -8.50 -9.51 -3.96
C ASP A 364 -8.71 -10.24 -5.28
N HIS A 365 -8.24 -9.69 -6.39
CA HIS A 365 -8.39 -10.35 -7.70
C HIS A 365 -7.74 -11.73 -7.73
N PHE A 366 -6.61 -11.89 -7.05
CA PHE A 366 -5.91 -13.17 -6.94
C PHE A 366 -6.52 -14.05 -5.86
N TYR A 367 -6.99 -13.45 -4.76
CA TYR A 367 -7.67 -14.14 -3.68
C TYR A 367 -8.93 -14.89 -4.18
N TYR A 368 -9.69 -14.30 -5.07
CA TYR A 368 -10.88 -14.90 -5.68
C TYR A 368 -10.59 -16.13 -6.56
N MET A 369 -9.34 -16.33 -6.99
CA MET A 369 -8.91 -17.47 -7.81
C MET A 369 -8.38 -18.65 -6.96
N TYR A 370 -8.52 -18.60 -5.64
CA TYR A 370 -8.02 -19.64 -4.73
C TYR A 370 -8.81 -20.92 -4.88
N THR A 371 -8.12 -22.08 -4.99
CA THR A 371 -8.74 -23.38 -5.33
C THR A 371 -8.56 -24.46 -4.28
N LYS A 372 -7.84 -24.19 -3.17
CA LYS A 372 -7.73 -25.17 -2.09
C LYS A 372 -9.08 -25.30 -1.37
N GLY A 373 -9.45 -26.52 -0.98
CA GLY A 373 -10.64 -26.80 -0.18
C GLY A 373 -10.44 -26.59 1.32
N GLY A 374 -11.37 -27.10 2.12
CA GLY A 374 -11.35 -27.05 3.58
C GLY A 374 -11.88 -25.73 4.14
N GLU A 375 -11.55 -25.42 5.39
CA GLU A 375 -12.02 -24.22 6.09
C GLU A 375 -11.58 -22.94 5.38
N SER A 376 -10.33 -22.86 4.93
CA SER A 376 -9.83 -21.73 4.14
C SER A 376 -10.61 -21.56 2.85
N GLY A 377 -10.90 -22.64 2.09
CA GLY A 377 -11.69 -22.58 0.87
C GLY A 377 -13.08 -21.99 1.08
N ILE A 378 -13.76 -22.35 2.18
CA ILE A 378 -15.07 -21.78 2.53
C ILE A 378 -15.00 -20.27 2.74
N VAL A 379 -13.94 -19.79 3.38
CA VAL A 379 -13.71 -18.34 3.60
C VAL A 379 -13.51 -17.64 2.25
N HIS A 380 -12.62 -18.15 1.39
CA HIS A 380 -12.40 -17.60 0.05
C HIS A 380 -13.67 -17.56 -0.81
N ASP A 381 -14.46 -18.64 -0.79
CA ASP A 381 -15.73 -18.70 -1.53
C ASP A 381 -16.74 -17.65 -1.04
N SER A 382 -16.78 -17.37 0.26
CA SER A 382 -17.71 -16.38 0.84
C SER A 382 -17.43 -14.95 0.38
N PHE A 383 -16.18 -14.63 0.06
CA PHE A 383 -15.77 -13.31 -0.45
C PHE A 383 -15.78 -13.20 -1.97
N ASN A 384 -15.86 -14.34 -2.70
CA ASN A 384 -15.77 -14.36 -4.15
C ASN A 384 -17.06 -13.85 -4.83
N PRO A 385 -17.05 -12.67 -5.49
CA PRO A 385 -18.24 -12.12 -6.14
C PRO A 385 -18.57 -12.78 -7.49
N TYR A 386 -17.70 -13.65 -8.00
CA TYR A 386 -17.82 -14.25 -9.33
C TYR A 386 -18.52 -15.62 -9.32
N GLY A 387 -18.64 -16.26 -8.14
CA GLY A 387 -19.32 -17.54 -7.96
C GLY A 387 -18.39 -18.75 -7.91
N SER A 388 -17.25 -18.71 -8.60
CA SER A 388 -16.20 -19.73 -8.49
C SER A 388 -14.81 -19.15 -8.80
N PRO A 389 -13.72 -19.83 -8.37
CA PRO A 389 -12.36 -19.45 -8.75
C PRO A 389 -12.11 -19.43 -10.25
N ASP A 390 -12.73 -20.37 -11.00
CA ASP A 390 -12.62 -20.42 -12.46
C ASP A 390 -13.31 -19.22 -13.13
N GLU A 391 -14.48 -18.81 -12.66
CA GLU A 391 -15.18 -17.62 -13.16
C GLU A 391 -14.39 -16.35 -12.83
N ALA A 392 -13.80 -16.26 -11.65
CA ALA A 392 -12.91 -15.15 -11.29
C ALA A 392 -11.70 -15.07 -12.22
N PHE A 393 -11.05 -16.20 -12.49
CA PHE A 393 -9.94 -16.28 -13.43
C PHE A 393 -10.33 -15.87 -14.85
N VAL A 394 -11.46 -16.36 -15.37
CA VAL A 394 -11.94 -16.01 -16.70
C VAL A 394 -12.25 -14.51 -16.81
N ALA A 395 -12.94 -13.95 -15.82
CA ALA A 395 -13.25 -12.52 -15.79
C ALA A 395 -11.97 -11.66 -15.74
N TYR A 396 -11.02 -12.03 -14.89
CA TYR A 396 -9.75 -11.33 -14.76
C TYR A 396 -8.92 -11.40 -16.05
N MET A 397 -8.77 -12.59 -16.63
CA MET A 397 -7.97 -12.78 -17.84
C MET A 397 -8.60 -12.11 -19.06
N ALA A 398 -9.92 -12.09 -19.17
CA ALA A 398 -10.60 -11.38 -20.26
C ALA A 398 -10.24 -9.88 -20.25
N VAL A 399 -10.26 -9.25 -19.07
CA VAL A 399 -9.86 -7.84 -18.90
C VAL A 399 -8.37 -7.66 -19.14
N LEU A 400 -7.51 -8.52 -18.55
CA LEU A 400 -6.06 -8.39 -18.65
C LEU A 400 -5.55 -8.52 -20.08
N LEU A 401 -6.09 -9.46 -20.86
CA LEU A 401 -5.69 -9.68 -22.26
C LEU A 401 -6.14 -8.52 -23.18
N ASP A 402 -7.35 -7.99 -23.00
CA ASP A 402 -7.77 -6.78 -23.74
C ASP A 402 -6.87 -5.58 -23.35
N PHE A 403 -6.58 -5.43 -22.07
CA PHE A 403 -5.71 -4.37 -21.57
C PHE A 403 -4.30 -4.47 -22.15
N GLU A 404 -3.73 -5.67 -22.19
CA GLU A 404 -2.43 -5.94 -22.82
C GLU A 404 -2.43 -5.54 -24.31
N ALA A 405 -3.47 -5.94 -25.05
CA ALA A 405 -3.62 -5.62 -26.46
C ALA A 405 -3.68 -4.09 -26.68
N ARG A 406 -4.39 -3.36 -25.82
CA ARG A 406 -4.44 -1.89 -25.85
C ARG A 406 -3.09 -1.25 -25.53
N CYS A 407 -2.36 -1.76 -24.54
CA CYS A 407 -1.01 -1.29 -24.23
C CYS A 407 -0.09 -1.45 -25.45
N LYS A 408 -0.13 -2.61 -26.11
CA LYS A 408 0.64 -2.87 -27.33
C LYS A 408 0.24 -1.94 -28.49
N ALA A 409 -1.06 -1.70 -28.68
CA ALA A 409 -1.57 -0.75 -29.67
C ALA A 409 -1.14 0.70 -29.36
N GLU A 410 -1.16 1.08 -28.08
CA GLU A 410 -0.69 2.42 -27.66
C GLU A 410 0.80 2.59 -27.89
N ALA A 411 1.60 1.53 -27.71
CA ALA A 411 3.06 1.55 -27.85
C ALA A 411 3.54 1.90 -29.28
N ILE A 412 2.75 1.60 -30.30
CA ILE A 412 3.08 1.89 -31.71
C ILE A 412 2.64 3.27 -32.16
N LYS A 413 1.89 4.03 -31.35
CA LYS A 413 1.49 5.40 -31.69
C LYS A 413 2.70 6.34 -31.67
N PRO A 414 2.76 7.33 -32.59
CA PRO A 414 3.89 8.26 -32.65
C PRO A 414 4.16 9.01 -31.35
N GLU A 415 3.10 9.36 -30.61
CA GLU A 415 3.17 10.10 -29.35
C GLU A 415 3.80 9.28 -28.21
N ALA A 416 3.74 7.96 -28.29
CA ALA A 416 4.30 7.06 -27.27
C ALA A 416 5.82 7.25 -27.12
N LYS A 417 6.54 7.54 -28.23
CA LYS A 417 7.97 7.85 -28.19
C LYS A 417 8.29 9.00 -27.25
N TYR A 418 7.50 10.08 -27.31
CA TYR A 418 7.75 11.27 -26.49
C TYR A 418 7.36 11.06 -25.02
N ARG A 419 6.25 10.34 -24.76
CA ARG A 419 5.88 9.93 -23.40
C ARG A 419 6.96 9.07 -22.74
N ARG A 420 7.55 8.14 -23.52
CA ARG A 420 8.65 7.29 -23.06
C ARG A 420 9.87 8.09 -22.57
N LEU A 421 10.17 9.24 -23.17
CA LEU A 421 11.27 10.11 -22.73
C LEU A 421 10.99 10.80 -21.39
N LEU A 422 9.72 10.98 -21.04
CA LEU A 422 9.29 11.56 -19.76
C LEU A 422 9.07 10.53 -18.65
N ARG A 423 9.25 9.23 -18.94
CA ARG A 423 9.01 8.17 -17.97
C ARG A 423 9.98 8.23 -16.78
N ARG A 424 9.56 7.65 -15.69
CA ARG A 424 10.44 7.34 -14.57
C ARG A 424 11.22 6.06 -14.88
N VAL A 425 12.53 6.10 -14.77
CA VAL A 425 13.40 4.92 -14.93
C VAL A 425 13.57 4.18 -13.59
N PRO A 426 13.87 2.86 -13.60
CA PRO A 426 14.15 2.10 -12.39
C PRO A 426 15.23 2.75 -11.53
N ALA A 427 15.14 2.58 -10.21
CA ALA A 427 16.01 3.26 -9.25
C ALA A 427 17.51 2.94 -9.40
N ASP A 428 17.85 1.78 -9.94
CA ASP A 428 19.22 1.37 -10.27
C ASP A 428 19.79 2.12 -11.49
N ARG A 429 18.93 2.70 -12.36
CA ARG A 429 19.28 3.49 -13.53
C ARG A 429 19.15 5.00 -13.32
N GLY A 430 18.69 5.44 -12.15
CA GLY A 430 18.57 6.85 -11.79
C GLY A 430 19.92 7.57 -11.82
N PHE A 431 19.88 8.89 -12.14
CA PHE A 431 21.06 9.73 -12.08
C PHE A 431 21.41 10.03 -10.61
N ARG A 432 22.60 9.63 -10.18
CA ARG A 432 23.09 9.88 -8.82
C ARG A 432 24.05 11.05 -8.81
N PHE A 433 23.75 12.05 -8.00
CA PHE A 433 24.58 13.25 -7.86
C PHE A 433 25.72 13.02 -6.88
N PHE A 434 26.94 13.49 -7.25
CA PHE A 434 28.14 13.41 -6.44
C PHE A 434 28.80 14.79 -6.33
N TYR A 435 29.44 15.09 -5.22
CA TYR A 435 30.32 16.26 -5.08
C TYR A 435 31.68 16.05 -5.75
N GLY A 436 32.11 14.80 -5.92
CA GLY A 436 33.40 14.36 -6.44
C GLY A 436 33.48 12.83 -6.44
N PHE A 437 34.65 12.26 -6.77
CA PHE A 437 34.84 10.82 -6.75
C PHE A 437 34.50 10.23 -5.37
N ALA A 438 33.66 9.20 -5.34
CA ALA A 438 33.21 8.50 -4.13
C ALA A 438 32.54 9.39 -3.05
N SER A 439 32.06 10.60 -3.42
CA SER A 439 31.40 11.52 -2.50
C SER A 439 29.94 11.78 -2.92
N PRO A 440 28.99 10.87 -2.60
CA PRO A 440 27.60 11.00 -3.00
C PRO A 440 26.90 12.13 -2.25
N THR A 441 25.98 12.82 -2.93
CA THR A 441 25.12 13.85 -2.31
C THR A 441 23.90 13.23 -1.60
N GLY A 442 23.58 11.96 -1.87
CA GLY A 442 22.34 11.31 -1.47
C GLY A 442 21.14 11.63 -2.38
N ILE A 443 21.29 12.52 -3.38
CA ILE A 443 20.24 12.91 -4.31
C ILE A 443 20.30 12.01 -5.55
N VAL A 444 19.14 11.44 -5.92
CA VAL A 444 18.96 10.61 -7.12
C VAL A 444 17.78 11.16 -7.91
N ALA A 445 17.88 11.16 -9.22
CA ALA A 445 16.80 11.53 -10.14
C ALA A 445 16.48 10.36 -11.07
N ASN A 446 15.22 9.96 -11.12
CA ASN A 446 14.77 8.83 -11.93
C ASN A 446 13.93 9.25 -13.15
N SER A 447 13.72 10.54 -13.38
CA SER A 447 13.09 11.11 -14.58
C SER A 447 13.71 12.44 -14.94
N LEU A 448 13.36 12.99 -16.12
CA LEU A 448 13.80 14.33 -16.50
C LEU A 448 13.23 15.41 -15.57
N GLU A 449 12.00 15.24 -15.10
CA GLU A 449 11.40 16.15 -14.11
C GLU A 449 12.13 16.09 -12.76
N GLU A 450 12.42 14.88 -12.24
CA GLU A 450 13.19 14.74 -11.01
C GLU A 450 14.61 15.29 -11.15
N PHE A 451 15.23 15.12 -12.33
CA PHE A 451 16.54 15.68 -12.65
C PHE A 451 16.52 17.21 -12.65
N TYR A 452 15.48 17.82 -13.22
CA TYR A 452 15.26 19.26 -13.17
C TYR A 452 15.10 19.77 -11.74
N GLU A 453 14.29 19.11 -10.92
CA GLU A 453 14.11 19.47 -9.50
C GLU A 453 15.37 19.25 -8.67
N ALA A 454 16.13 18.18 -8.95
CA ALA A 454 17.41 17.93 -8.30
C ALA A 454 18.45 19.04 -8.59
N LEU A 455 18.53 19.52 -9.84
CA LEU A 455 19.44 20.61 -10.22
C LEU A 455 19.16 21.92 -9.48
N LYS A 456 17.94 22.16 -9.02
CA LYS A 456 17.61 23.33 -8.18
C LYS A 456 18.23 23.24 -6.79
N ARG A 457 18.39 22.02 -6.26
CA ARG A 457 18.75 21.74 -4.85
C ARG A 457 20.20 21.32 -4.65
N VAL A 458 20.80 20.60 -5.60
CA VAL A 458 22.20 20.17 -5.48
C VAL A 458 23.15 21.36 -5.46
N SER A 459 24.31 21.19 -4.84
CA SER A 459 25.34 22.24 -4.83
C SER A 459 25.89 22.49 -6.23
N ILE A 460 26.41 23.68 -6.47
CA ILE A 460 26.99 24.04 -7.78
C ILE A 460 28.25 23.22 -8.08
N GLU A 461 28.99 22.80 -7.04
CA GLU A 461 30.17 21.94 -7.17
C GLU A 461 29.78 20.57 -7.76
N SER A 462 28.65 20.02 -7.32
CA SER A 462 28.10 18.77 -7.89
C SER A 462 27.76 18.94 -9.38
N ILE A 463 27.14 20.04 -9.75
CA ILE A 463 26.81 20.33 -11.16
C ILE A 463 28.08 20.42 -12.01
N ILE A 464 29.09 21.16 -11.55
CA ILE A 464 30.38 21.32 -12.26
C ILE A 464 31.05 19.96 -12.41
N PHE A 465 31.12 19.15 -11.34
CA PHE A 465 31.72 17.83 -11.37
C PHE A 465 31.13 16.94 -12.46
N HIS A 466 29.82 16.94 -12.61
CA HIS A 466 29.15 16.10 -13.59
C HIS A 466 29.21 16.64 -15.02
N ILE A 467 29.12 17.98 -15.20
CA ILE A 467 29.15 18.56 -16.55
C ILE A 467 30.54 18.47 -17.18
N GLU A 468 31.61 18.66 -16.40
CA GLU A 468 33.00 18.51 -16.87
C GLU A 468 33.29 17.10 -17.37
N ARG A 469 32.64 16.10 -16.80
CA ARG A 469 32.78 14.68 -17.12
C ARG A 469 31.87 14.21 -18.25
N GLY A 470 30.86 15.00 -18.61
CA GLY A 470 29.84 14.60 -19.57
C GLY A 470 28.88 13.54 -19.01
N ASP A 471 28.64 13.56 -17.70
CA ASP A 471 27.79 12.55 -17.07
C ASP A 471 26.30 12.78 -17.39
N PHE A 472 25.88 14.06 -17.52
CA PHE A 472 24.50 14.43 -17.81
C PHE A 472 24.09 13.98 -19.22
N GLU A 473 24.86 14.32 -20.24
CA GLU A 473 24.59 13.91 -21.60
C GLU A 473 24.64 12.39 -21.78
N ARG A 474 25.56 11.69 -21.10
CA ARG A 474 25.61 10.23 -21.16
C ARG A 474 24.39 9.58 -20.55
N TRP A 475 23.94 10.03 -19.38
CA TRP A 475 22.74 9.51 -18.74
C TRP A 475 21.49 9.77 -19.59
N VAL A 476 21.34 11.00 -20.09
CA VAL A 476 20.20 11.36 -20.95
C VAL A 476 20.19 10.51 -22.22
N LEU A 477 21.36 10.30 -22.84
CA LEU A 477 21.48 9.49 -24.06
C LEU A 477 21.21 8.00 -23.79
N SER A 478 21.89 7.42 -22.80
CA SER A 478 21.93 5.96 -22.62
C SER A 478 20.77 5.42 -21.78
N VAL A 479 20.17 6.22 -20.91
CA VAL A 479 19.13 5.79 -19.96
C VAL A 479 17.77 6.37 -20.32
N ILE A 480 17.67 7.68 -20.55
CA ILE A 480 16.43 8.33 -20.96
C ILE A 480 16.15 8.03 -22.44
N GLY A 481 17.16 8.10 -23.29
CA GLY A 481 17.08 7.88 -24.74
C GLY A 481 16.73 9.14 -25.53
N ASP A 482 16.99 10.34 -24.98
CA ASP A 482 16.73 11.63 -25.64
C ASP A 482 18.02 12.15 -26.31
N ASP A 483 18.24 11.76 -27.59
CA ASP A 483 19.39 12.17 -28.39
C ASP A 483 19.48 13.69 -28.55
N GLU A 484 18.32 14.36 -28.67
CA GLU A 484 18.24 15.80 -28.87
C GLU A 484 18.66 16.55 -27.60
N LEU A 485 18.12 16.17 -26.43
CA LEU A 485 18.52 16.75 -25.16
C LEU A 485 19.99 16.48 -24.86
N ALA A 486 20.47 15.26 -25.10
CA ALA A 486 21.87 14.89 -24.92
C ALA A 486 22.80 15.78 -25.78
N SER A 487 22.45 16.02 -27.03
CA SER A 487 23.20 16.91 -27.95
C SER A 487 23.19 18.37 -27.47
N ARG A 488 22.04 18.88 -27.01
CA ARG A 488 21.93 20.23 -26.43
C ARG A 488 22.77 20.37 -25.16
N LEU A 489 22.79 19.36 -24.28
CA LEU A 489 23.65 19.34 -23.09
C LEU A 489 25.14 19.31 -23.44
N ALA A 490 25.55 18.49 -24.41
CA ALA A 490 26.94 18.40 -24.87
C ALA A 490 27.43 19.70 -25.50
N SER A 491 26.54 20.55 -26.07
CA SER A 491 26.86 21.84 -26.69
C SER A 491 27.07 22.97 -25.66
N LEU A 492 26.72 22.75 -24.38
CA LEU A 492 26.95 23.75 -23.33
C LEU A 492 28.44 24.01 -23.11
N PRO A 493 28.85 25.27 -22.89
CA PRO A 493 30.25 25.59 -22.59
C PRO A 493 30.73 24.81 -21.34
N LYS A 494 31.87 24.16 -21.39
CA LYS A 494 32.46 23.45 -20.25
C LYS A 494 33.10 24.39 -19.21
N MET A 495 33.37 25.64 -19.57
CA MET A 495 33.90 26.66 -18.67
C MET A 495 32.95 27.85 -18.58
N TRP A 496 32.48 28.13 -17.39
CA TRP A 496 31.55 29.22 -17.10
C TRP A 496 32.25 30.30 -16.24
N ARG A 497 32.13 31.57 -16.63
CA ARG A 497 32.67 32.69 -15.84
C ARG A 497 31.90 32.90 -14.53
N LYS A 498 30.60 32.59 -14.51
CA LYS A 498 29.75 32.67 -13.32
C LYS A 498 28.99 31.36 -13.12
N LYS A 499 29.15 30.78 -11.94
CA LYS A 499 28.55 29.47 -11.56
C LYS A 499 27.01 29.48 -11.64
N ASP A 500 26.37 30.61 -11.32
CA ASP A 500 24.89 30.73 -11.38
C ASP A 500 24.34 30.77 -12.81
N GLU A 501 25.14 31.20 -13.78
CA GLU A 501 24.76 31.18 -15.19
C GLU A 501 24.67 29.74 -15.72
N LEU A 502 25.59 28.86 -15.29
CA LEU A 502 25.56 27.44 -15.62
C LEU A 502 24.26 26.77 -15.15
N ARG A 503 23.91 26.93 -13.87
CA ARG A 503 22.66 26.36 -13.34
C ARG A 503 21.44 26.87 -14.08
N ARG A 504 21.35 28.17 -14.34
CA ARG A 504 20.23 28.73 -15.10
C ARG A 504 20.15 28.19 -16.52
N ALA A 505 21.27 28.04 -17.19
CA ALA A 505 21.29 27.49 -18.56
C ALA A 505 20.80 26.03 -18.58
N LEU A 506 21.24 25.20 -17.62
CA LEU A 506 20.77 23.82 -17.49
C LEU A 506 19.26 23.74 -17.19
N LEU A 507 18.79 24.57 -16.25
CA LEU A 507 17.36 24.60 -15.89
C LEU A 507 16.49 25.05 -17.06
N ASN A 508 16.88 26.12 -17.78
CA ASN A 508 16.13 26.58 -18.94
C ASN A 508 16.08 25.52 -20.04
N LEU A 509 17.21 24.89 -20.36
CA LEU A 509 17.29 23.84 -21.37
C LEU A 509 16.37 22.65 -21.06
N LEU A 510 16.40 22.18 -19.81
CA LEU A 510 15.53 21.09 -19.36
C LEU A 510 14.06 21.49 -19.35
N GLU A 511 13.73 22.68 -18.86
CA GLU A 511 12.36 23.18 -18.82
C GLU A 511 11.76 23.29 -20.23
N GLU A 512 12.52 23.85 -21.17
CA GLU A 512 12.11 23.93 -22.58
C GLU A 512 11.87 22.52 -23.15
N ARG A 513 12.82 21.60 -22.94
CA ARG A 513 12.70 20.24 -23.46
C ARG A 513 11.52 19.48 -22.85
N ILE A 514 11.31 19.56 -21.56
CA ILE A 514 10.16 18.93 -20.89
C ILE A 514 8.84 19.49 -21.45
N LYS A 515 8.74 20.81 -21.68
CA LYS A 515 7.55 21.43 -22.29
C LYS A 515 7.34 20.95 -23.73
N GLU A 516 8.40 20.87 -24.55
CA GLU A 516 8.35 20.32 -25.90
C GLU A 516 7.82 18.87 -25.88
N LEU A 517 8.41 18.01 -25.06
CA LEU A 517 8.02 16.61 -24.95
C LEU A 517 6.57 16.45 -24.48
N ARG A 518 6.11 17.24 -23.51
CA ARG A 518 4.71 17.25 -23.07
C ARG A 518 3.76 17.66 -24.19
N GLY A 519 4.10 18.68 -24.97
CA GLY A 519 3.30 19.09 -26.14
C GLY A 519 3.22 17.98 -27.21
N LEU A 520 4.34 17.32 -27.51
CA LEU A 520 4.41 16.23 -28.49
C LEU A 520 3.80 14.92 -28.01
N SER A 521 3.75 14.69 -26.70
CA SER A 521 3.17 13.50 -26.08
C SER A 521 1.64 13.54 -25.99
N GLY A 522 1.01 14.67 -26.35
CA GLY A 522 -0.43 14.86 -26.17
C GLY A 522 -0.89 15.10 -24.73
N SER A 523 0.05 15.20 -23.78
CA SER A 523 -0.25 15.44 -22.35
C SER A 523 -0.38 16.94 -22.00
N GLY A 524 -0.35 17.83 -22.98
CA GLY A 524 -0.37 19.29 -22.79
C GLY A 524 -1.76 19.91 -22.64
N ASN A 525 -2.85 19.14 -22.74
CA ASN A 525 -4.23 19.62 -22.66
C ASN A 525 -5.10 18.65 -21.84
N GLN A 526 -4.80 18.48 -20.55
CA GLN A 526 -5.75 17.92 -19.58
C GLN A 526 -5.63 18.66 -18.24
#